data_90d0e6d7d2fbf664f5a7080f8463c084
#
_entry.id   90d0e6d7d2fbf664f5a7080f8463c084
#
_cell.length_a   1.000
_cell.length_b   1.000
_cell.length_c   1.000
_cell.angle_alpha   90.00
_cell.angle_beta   90.00
_cell.angle_gamma   90.00
#
_symmetry.space_group_name_H-M   'P 1'
#
loop_
_entity.id
_entity.type
_entity.pdbx_description
1 polymer ?
#
loop_
_entity_poly.entity_id
_entity_poly.type
_entity_poly.pdbx_seq_one_letter_code
_entity_poly.pdbx_strand_id
1 'polypeptide(L)'
;MKIDIAEVQEMLENDPHMLLVDVRTQEEYDAGHIPGAGCMPVETIMDCLYDEALSERGLDAIANARGMEMADDASVIVLYCRTGARSATAAQYMEAIGYVNVYDAGGIVEWPYEVVTTEEEQMVASAIAASGVAAVGEAPHSGHEGECGHDHDRDHGHAHDHDCGCGHDHGHGQSHN
;
A
#
# COMPACT_ATOMS: atom_id res chain seq x y z
N MET A 1 14.08 10.25 7.29
CA MET A 1 14.23 10.36 8.77
C MET A 1 14.88 9.07 9.29
N LYS A 2 15.69 9.12 10.40
CA LYS A 2 16.31 7.89 10.94
C LYS A 2 15.50 7.36 12.13
N ILE A 3 15.27 6.03 12.18
CA ILE A 3 14.61 5.33 13.28
C ILE A 3 15.48 4.13 13.72
N ASP A 4 15.20 3.60 14.91
CA ASP A 4 15.83 2.36 15.35
C ASP A 4 15.14 1.16 14.68
N ILE A 5 15.93 0.19 14.22
CA ILE A 5 15.37 -1.00 13.56
C ILE A 5 14.49 -1.82 14.52
N ALA A 6 14.69 -1.72 15.81
CA ALA A 6 13.84 -2.37 16.81
C ALA A 6 12.43 -1.73 16.88
N GLU A 7 12.31 -0.43 16.55
CA GLU A 7 11.01 0.27 16.49
C GLU A 7 10.17 -0.17 15.29
N VAL A 8 10.81 -0.71 14.24
CA VAL A 8 10.13 -1.19 13.04
C VAL A 8 9.12 -2.29 13.35
N GLN A 9 9.40 -3.17 14.32
CA GLN A 9 8.46 -4.22 14.72
C GLN A 9 7.15 -3.63 15.26
N GLU A 10 7.25 -2.62 16.11
CA GLU A 10 6.07 -1.93 16.66
C GLU A 10 5.30 -1.20 15.55
N MET A 11 6.00 -0.60 14.58
CA MET A 11 5.38 0.04 13.42
C MET A 11 4.65 -0.98 12.54
N LEU A 12 5.25 -2.14 12.28
CA LEU A 12 4.63 -3.22 11.51
C LEU A 12 3.33 -3.74 12.14
N GLU A 13 3.28 -3.79 13.47
CA GLU A 13 2.11 -4.25 14.21
C GLU A 13 0.97 -3.19 14.24
N ASN A 14 1.34 -1.91 14.27
CA ASN A 14 0.39 -0.80 14.40
C ASN A 14 -0.07 -0.22 13.06
N ASP A 15 0.73 -0.33 12.00
CA ASP A 15 0.42 0.18 10.67
C ASP A 15 0.54 -0.90 9.60
N PRO A 16 -0.58 -1.55 9.23
CA PRO A 16 -0.59 -2.57 8.19
C PRO A 16 -0.29 -2.02 6.78
N HIS A 17 -0.37 -0.70 6.60
CA HIS A 17 -0.12 -0.02 5.32
C HIS A 17 1.31 0.52 5.19
N MET A 18 2.13 0.38 6.21
CA MET A 18 3.55 0.72 6.14
C MET A 18 4.28 -0.19 5.15
N LEU A 19 5.07 0.39 4.27
CA LEU A 19 5.92 -0.32 3.32
C LEU A 19 7.30 -0.54 3.93
N LEU A 20 7.62 -1.78 4.26
CA LEU A 20 8.97 -2.17 4.69
C LEU A 20 9.75 -2.65 3.47
N VAL A 21 10.88 -2.00 3.18
CA VAL A 21 11.66 -2.23 1.96
C VAL A 21 13.10 -2.60 2.29
N ASP A 22 13.51 -3.76 1.82
CA ASP A 22 14.89 -4.21 1.83
C ASP A 22 15.60 -3.67 0.58
N VAL A 23 16.58 -2.79 0.78
CA VAL A 23 17.34 -2.18 -0.33
C VAL A 23 18.65 -2.92 -0.63
N ARG A 24 18.78 -4.17 -0.15
CA ARG A 24 19.87 -5.06 -0.54
C ARG A 24 19.62 -5.67 -1.92
N THR A 25 20.55 -6.54 -2.35
CA THR A 25 20.32 -7.30 -3.59
C THR A 25 19.25 -8.37 -3.38
N GLN A 26 18.64 -8.84 -4.47
CA GLN A 26 17.67 -9.93 -4.43
C GLN A 26 18.24 -11.19 -3.77
N GLU A 27 19.50 -11.50 -4.03
CA GLU A 27 20.18 -12.66 -3.45
C GLU A 27 20.34 -12.55 -1.92
N GLU A 28 20.64 -11.34 -1.41
CA GLU A 28 20.71 -11.07 0.04
C GLU A 28 19.35 -11.18 0.70
N TYR A 29 18.30 -10.70 0.01
CA TYR A 29 16.91 -10.79 0.44
C TYR A 29 16.44 -12.25 0.52
N ASP A 30 16.67 -13.03 -0.54
CA ASP A 30 16.25 -14.43 -0.63
C ASP A 30 16.91 -15.30 0.46
N ALA A 31 18.14 -14.97 0.81
CA ALA A 31 18.89 -15.67 1.87
C ALA A 31 18.41 -15.37 3.30
N GLY A 32 17.63 -14.30 3.48
CA GLY A 32 17.01 -13.95 4.77
C GLY A 32 16.66 -12.48 4.86
N HIS A 33 15.39 -12.19 5.15
CA HIS A 33 14.85 -10.83 5.25
C HIS A 33 13.85 -10.71 6.42
N ILE A 34 13.48 -9.48 6.76
CA ILE A 34 12.46 -9.21 7.78
C ILE A 34 11.09 -9.62 7.23
N PRO A 35 10.28 -10.42 7.96
CA PRO A 35 8.96 -10.84 7.49
C PRO A 35 8.08 -9.66 7.06
N GLY A 36 7.46 -9.78 5.90
CA GLY A 36 6.61 -8.75 5.31
C GLY A 36 7.36 -7.60 4.64
N ALA A 37 8.68 -7.66 4.54
CA ALA A 37 9.44 -6.73 3.72
C ALA A 37 9.31 -7.08 2.22
N GLY A 38 9.38 -6.06 1.36
CA GLY A 38 9.59 -6.26 -0.07
C GLY A 38 11.01 -5.91 -0.47
N CYS A 39 11.51 -6.49 -1.56
CA CYS A 39 12.85 -6.23 -2.07
C CYS A 39 12.82 -5.14 -3.14
N MET A 40 13.62 -4.09 -2.96
CA MET A 40 13.88 -3.06 -3.97
C MET A 40 15.32 -2.58 -3.84
N PRO A 41 16.26 -3.18 -4.58
CA PRO A 41 17.69 -2.83 -4.49
C PRO A 41 17.94 -1.33 -4.66
N VAL A 42 18.91 -0.79 -3.90
CA VAL A 42 19.22 0.64 -3.94
C VAL A 42 19.58 1.14 -5.33
N GLU A 43 20.18 0.30 -6.17
CA GLU A 43 20.48 0.58 -7.58
C GLU A 43 19.21 0.86 -8.37
N THR A 44 18.15 0.08 -8.15
CA THR A 44 16.83 0.31 -8.77
C THR A 44 16.24 1.65 -8.36
N ILE A 45 16.34 2.00 -7.07
CA ILE A 45 15.88 3.30 -6.56
C ILE A 45 16.67 4.45 -7.19
N MET A 46 17.98 4.28 -7.37
CA MET A 46 18.83 5.30 -8.02
C MET A 46 18.47 5.50 -9.48
N ASP A 47 18.15 4.44 -10.20
CA ASP A 47 17.73 4.50 -11.60
C ASP A 47 16.39 5.24 -11.75
N CYS A 48 15.54 5.21 -10.72
CA CYS A 48 14.25 5.91 -10.69
C CYS A 48 14.37 7.44 -10.69
N LEU A 49 15.53 8.01 -10.33
CA LEU A 49 15.78 9.45 -10.49
C LEU A 49 15.72 9.90 -11.96
N TYR A 50 15.90 8.96 -12.89
CA TYR A 50 15.91 9.20 -14.32
C TYR A 50 14.63 8.68 -15.01
N ASP A 51 13.85 7.84 -14.32
CA ASP A 51 12.61 7.27 -14.84
C ASP A 51 11.61 7.03 -13.67
N GLU A 52 10.73 7.99 -13.43
CA GLU A 52 9.70 7.95 -12.38
C GLU A 52 8.81 6.69 -12.46
N ALA A 53 8.58 6.19 -13.70
CA ALA A 53 7.76 4.99 -13.88
C ALA A 53 8.37 3.69 -13.31
N LEU A 54 9.68 3.65 -13.03
CA LEU A 54 10.32 2.50 -12.37
C LEU A 54 10.09 2.52 -10.86
N SER A 55 10.07 3.70 -10.25
CA SER A 55 9.82 3.90 -8.82
C SER A 55 8.42 3.44 -8.45
N GLU A 56 7.42 3.93 -9.17
CA GLU A 56 6.01 3.56 -8.95
C GLU A 56 5.82 2.04 -9.04
N ARG A 57 6.34 1.39 -10.08
CA ARG A 57 6.16 -0.06 -10.27
C ARG A 57 6.81 -0.92 -9.19
N GLY A 58 7.97 -0.52 -8.69
CA GLY A 58 8.67 -1.25 -7.63
C GLY A 58 7.94 -1.17 -6.31
N LEU A 59 7.51 0.01 -5.91
CA LEU A 59 6.77 0.23 -4.67
C LEU A 59 5.35 -0.31 -4.74
N ASP A 60 4.68 -0.20 -5.89
CA ASP A 60 3.35 -0.76 -6.09
C ASP A 60 3.33 -2.29 -5.94
N ALA A 61 4.37 -2.98 -6.40
CA ALA A 61 4.50 -4.40 -6.19
C ALA A 61 4.56 -4.76 -4.69
N ILE A 62 5.30 -3.97 -3.90
CA ILE A 62 5.40 -4.14 -2.44
C ILE A 62 4.08 -3.76 -1.77
N ALA A 63 3.45 -2.66 -2.18
CA ALA A 63 2.15 -2.23 -1.68
C ALA A 63 1.06 -3.28 -1.94
N ASN A 64 1.01 -3.83 -3.15
CA ASN A 64 0.06 -4.88 -3.51
C ASN A 64 0.25 -6.16 -2.67
N ALA A 65 1.50 -6.55 -2.39
CA ALA A 65 1.79 -7.68 -1.51
C ALA A 65 1.26 -7.48 -0.09
N ARG A 66 1.09 -6.25 0.34
CA ARG A 66 0.49 -5.87 1.65
C ARG A 66 -1.00 -5.53 1.57
N GLY A 67 -1.66 -5.78 0.44
CA GLY A 67 -3.08 -5.52 0.24
C GLY A 67 -3.45 -4.06 -0.03
N MET A 68 -2.47 -3.23 -0.36
CA MET A 68 -2.70 -1.85 -0.82
C MET A 68 -2.83 -1.83 -2.35
N GLU A 69 -3.59 -0.91 -2.90
CA GLU A 69 -3.74 -0.78 -4.36
C GLU A 69 -2.49 -0.17 -5.01
N MET A 70 -1.96 0.91 -4.42
CA MET A 70 -0.78 1.64 -4.90
C MET A 70 -0.03 2.26 -3.72
N ALA A 71 1.26 2.49 -3.90
CA ALA A 71 2.01 3.41 -3.06
C ALA A 71 1.81 4.85 -3.56
N ASP A 72 1.78 5.80 -2.64
CA ASP A 72 1.70 7.24 -2.92
C ASP A 72 2.77 8.01 -2.14
N ASP A 73 2.91 9.31 -2.41
CA ASP A 73 3.89 10.19 -1.75
C ASP A 73 3.65 10.31 -0.24
N ALA A 74 2.44 10.00 0.24
CA ALA A 74 2.09 10.01 1.65
C ALA A 74 2.31 8.65 2.35
N SER A 75 2.58 7.59 1.59
CA SER A 75 2.85 6.27 2.12
C SER A 75 4.04 6.28 3.08
N VAL A 76 3.91 5.57 4.21
CA VAL A 76 5.01 5.39 5.16
C VAL A 76 5.95 4.32 4.63
N ILE A 77 7.17 4.71 4.30
CA ILE A 77 8.19 3.83 3.71
C ILE A 77 9.35 3.70 4.69
N VAL A 78 9.63 2.49 5.12
CA VAL A 78 10.74 2.16 6.00
C VAL A 78 11.76 1.35 5.23
N LEU A 79 12.99 1.86 5.14
CA LEU A 79 14.09 1.27 4.38
C LEU A 79 15.10 0.65 5.33
N TYR A 80 15.56 -0.55 5.03
CA TYR A 80 16.70 -1.14 5.71
C TYR A 80 17.65 -1.81 4.71
N CYS A 81 18.89 -2.02 5.15
CA CYS A 81 19.84 -2.81 4.38
C CYS A 81 20.64 -3.74 5.32
N ARG A 82 21.88 -4.08 4.99
CA ARG A 82 22.69 -4.92 5.86
C ARG A 82 23.19 -4.18 7.12
N THR A 83 23.73 -2.97 6.97
CA THR A 83 24.41 -2.19 8.01
C THR A 83 23.99 -0.72 8.09
N GLY A 84 23.00 -0.28 7.31
CA GLY A 84 22.49 1.09 7.31
C GLY A 84 23.07 2.02 6.23
N ALA A 85 24.15 1.66 5.54
CA ALA A 85 24.76 2.58 4.56
C ALA A 85 23.93 2.72 3.27
N ARG A 86 23.42 1.60 2.73
CA ARG A 86 22.57 1.60 1.53
C ARG A 86 21.20 2.18 1.81
N SER A 87 20.60 1.89 2.97
CA SER A 87 19.29 2.42 3.34
C SER A 87 19.31 3.94 3.55
N ALA A 88 20.36 4.49 4.14
CA ALA A 88 20.55 5.92 4.25
C ALA A 88 20.66 6.61 2.89
N THR A 89 21.34 5.99 1.92
CA THR A 89 21.43 6.48 0.55
C THR A 89 20.07 6.38 -0.14
N ALA A 90 19.39 5.24 -0.05
CA ALA A 90 18.08 5.01 -0.63
C ALA A 90 17.05 6.03 -0.10
N ALA A 91 17.06 6.33 1.20
CA ALA A 91 16.17 7.33 1.79
C ALA A 91 16.36 8.72 1.17
N GLN A 92 17.60 9.15 0.94
CA GLN A 92 17.88 10.43 0.28
C GLN A 92 17.35 10.47 -1.16
N TYR A 93 17.46 9.37 -1.89
CA TYR A 93 16.92 9.27 -3.25
C TYR A 93 15.38 9.29 -3.26
N MET A 94 14.74 8.55 -2.36
CA MET A 94 13.28 8.54 -2.23
C MET A 94 12.73 9.92 -1.88
N GLU A 95 13.38 10.63 -0.94
CA GLU A 95 13.03 12.01 -0.61
C GLU A 95 13.21 12.95 -1.81
N ALA A 96 14.26 12.76 -2.62
CA ALA A 96 14.54 13.58 -3.79
C ALA A 96 13.51 13.41 -4.92
N ILE A 97 12.86 12.24 -5.02
CA ILE A 97 11.81 11.97 -6.01
C ILE A 97 10.40 12.26 -5.48
N GLY A 98 10.27 12.75 -4.23
CA GLY A 98 9.03 13.36 -3.74
C GLY A 98 8.34 12.63 -2.58
N TYR A 99 8.81 11.44 -2.15
CA TYR A 99 8.25 10.77 -0.99
C TYR A 99 8.58 11.52 0.30
N VAL A 100 7.57 11.77 1.13
CA VAL A 100 7.69 12.63 2.32
C VAL A 100 7.84 11.87 3.63
N ASN A 101 7.37 10.62 3.69
CA ASN A 101 7.39 9.79 4.90
C ASN A 101 8.39 8.63 4.76
N VAL A 102 9.67 8.97 4.54
CA VAL A 102 10.74 7.98 4.35
C VAL A 102 11.60 7.86 5.61
N TYR A 103 11.75 6.64 6.08
CA TYR A 103 12.50 6.31 7.29
C TYR A 103 13.65 5.37 6.96
N ASP A 104 14.84 5.68 7.48
CA ASP A 104 16.02 4.81 7.45
C ASP A 104 16.11 4.04 8.77
N ALA A 105 15.85 2.75 8.73
CA ALA A 105 15.90 1.87 9.91
C ALA A 105 17.29 1.24 10.14
N GLY A 106 18.25 1.54 9.30
CA GLY A 106 19.62 1.04 9.50
C GLY A 106 19.86 -0.36 8.95
N GLY A 107 20.35 -1.27 9.76
CA GLY A 107 20.83 -2.57 9.31
C GLY A 107 20.14 -3.78 9.92
N ILE A 108 19.81 -4.77 9.09
CA ILE A 108 19.23 -6.06 9.52
C ILE A 108 20.15 -6.80 10.50
N VAL A 109 21.44 -6.51 10.54
CA VAL A 109 22.39 -7.10 11.52
C VAL A 109 22.05 -6.73 12.97
N GLU A 110 21.31 -5.65 13.17
CA GLU A 110 20.82 -5.18 14.48
C GLU A 110 19.38 -5.62 14.76
N TRP A 111 18.73 -6.31 13.81
CA TRP A 111 17.35 -6.81 13.94
C TRP A 111 17.29 -7.90 15.02
N PRO A 112 16.52 -7.71 16.10
CA PRO A 112 16.52 -8.64 17.24
C PRO A 112 15.54 -9.80 17.11
N TYR A 113 14.76 -9.84 16.03
CA TYR A 113 13.70 -10.83 15.81
C TYR A 113 14.08 -11.82 14.71
N GLU A 114 13.16 -12.73 14.39
CA GLU A 114 13.31 -13.73 13.36
C GLU A 114 13.43 -13.12 11.96
N VAL A 115 14.21 -13.74 11.11
CA VAL A 115 14.26 -13.49 9.66
C VAL A 115 13.74 -14.72 8.92
N VAL A 116 13.13 -14.51 7.75
CA VAL A 116 12.63 -15.59 6.91
C VAL A 116 13.33 -15.58 5.57
N THR A 117 13.43 -16.75 4.95
CA THR A 117 13.89 -16.87 3.57
C THR A 117 12.69 -16.82 2.59
N THR A 118 12.95 -16.47 1.34
CA THR A 118 11.90 -16.50 0.30
C THR A 118 11.29 -17.90 0.15
N GLU A 119 12.07 -18.95 0.32
CA GLU A 119 11.58 -20.35 0.27
C GLU A 119 10.60 -20.64 1.42
N GLU A 120 10.91 -20.19 2.64
CA GLU A 120 10.04 -20.35 3.82
C GLU A 120 8.73 -19.59 3.68
N GLU A 121 8.76 -18.34 3.20
CA GLU A 121 7.54 -17.58 2.94
C GLU A 121 6.65 -18.24 1.89
N GLN A 122 7.23 -18.73 0.79
CA GLN A 122 6.48 -19.43 -0.26
C GLN A 122 5.88 -20.76 0.25
N MET A 123 6.57 -21.47 1.13
CA MET A 123 6.06 -22.70 1.74
C MET A 123 4.87 -22.40 2.67
N VAL A 124 4.94 -21.35 3.48
CA VAL A 124 3.84 -20.92 4.36
C VAL A 124 2.64 -20.46 3.55
N ALA A 125 2.85 -19.62 2.52
CA ALA A 125 1.79 -19.16 1.63
C ALA A 125 1.09 -20.33 0.90
N SER A 126 1.87 -21.30 0.42
CA SER A 126 1.35 -22.50 -0.24
C SER A 126 0.55 -23.38 0.73
N ALA A 127 1.00 -23.52 1.98
CA ALA A 127 0.30 -24.29 3.00
C ALA A 127 -1.05 -23.63 3.39
N ILE A 128 -1.08 -22.31 3.51
CA ILE A 128 -2.31 -21.54 3.78
C ILE A 128 -3.30 -21.71 2.62
N ALA A 129 -2.85 -21.58 1.36
CA ALA A 129 -3.68 -21.77 0.18
C ALA A 129 -4.25 -23.19 0.08
N ALA A 130 -3.46 -24.21 0.43
CA ALA A 130 -3.88 -25.61 0.43
C ALA A 130 -4.87 -25.94 1.56
N SER A 131 -4.80 -25.26 2.70
CA SER A 131 -5.70 -25.48 3.85
C SER A 131 -7.10 -24.89 3.68
N GLY A 132 -7.33 -24.07 2.63
CA GLY A 132 -8.63 -23.47 2.33
C GLY A 132 -9.12 -22.48 3.41
N VAL A 133 -8.26 -22.05 4.30
CA VAL A 133 -8.56 -21.00 5.28
C VAL A 133 -8.48 -19.67 4.56
N ALA A 134 -9.60 -19.24 3.94
CA ALA A 134 -9.73 -17.88 3.47
C ALA A 134 -9.54 -16.94 4.67
N ALA A 135 -8.77 -15.88 4.47
CA ALA A 135 -8.63 -14.82 5.47
C ALA A 135 -10.04 -14.32 5.84
N VAL A 136 -10.50 -14.71 7.02
CA VAL A 136 -11.80 -14.26 7.55
C VAL A 136 -11.63 -12.84 8.08
N GLY A 137 -11.79 -11.89 7.16
CA GLY A 137 -12.02 -10.48 7.46
C GLY A 137 -13.46 -10.09 7.15
N GLU A 138 -14.44 -10.88 7.60
CA GLU A 138 -15.85 -10.45 7.61
C GLU A 138 -16.39 -10.58 9.03
N ALA A 139 -16.62 -9.42 9.64
CA ALA A 139 -17.42 -9.35 10.86
C ALA A 139 -18.85 -9.85 10.54
N PRO A 140 -19.44 -10.72 11.38
CA PRO A 140 -20.81 -11.14 11.16
C PRO A 140 -21.73 -9.97 11.44
N HIS A 141 -22.38 -9.44 10.41
CA HIS A 141 -23.57 -8.62 10.57
C HIS A 141 -24.67 -9.51 11.16
N SER A 142 -24.95 -9.32 12.45
CA SER A 142 -26.10 -9.90 13.11
C SER A 142 -27.36 -9.45 12.37
N GLY A 143 -27.98 -10.39 11.67
CA GLY A 143 -29.29 -10.21 11.07
C GLY A 143 -30.30 -9.84 12.14
N HIS A 144 -30.89 -8.67 12.00
CA HIS A 144 -32.10 -8.29 12.71
C HIS A 144 -33.29 -8.61 11.80
N GLU A 145 -33.81 -9.81 11.93
CA GLU A 145 -35.12 -10.15 11.39
C GLU A 145 -36.16 -9.39 12.20
N GLY A 146 -36.62 -8.27 11.65
CA GLY A 146 -37.76 -7.49 12.13
C GLY A 146 -38.90 -7.64 11.15
N GLU A 147 -39.71 -8.64 11.41
CA GLU A 147 -41.04 -8.83 10.81
C GLU A 147 -41.93 -7.68 11.28
N CYS A 148 -42.33 -6.78 10.40
CA CYS A 148 -43.44 -5.83 10.62
C CYS A 148 -44.32 -5.80 9.38
N GLY A 149 -45.33 -6.63 9.41
CA GLY A 149 -46.50 -6.47 8.53
C GLY A 149 -47.29 -5.21 8.92
N HIS A 150 -47.54 -4.36 7.97
CA HIS A 150 -48.68 -3.46 8.00
C HIS A 150 -49.22 -3.28 6.55
N ASP A 151 -50.36 -3.95 6.35
CA ASP A 151 -51.34 -3.61 5.33
C ASP A 151 -51.85 -2.19 5.58
N HIS A 152 -51.71 -1.32 4.61
CA HIS A 152 -52.60 -0.18 4.41
C HIS A 152 -52.74 0.14 2.95
N ASP A 153 -53.85 -0.35 2.36
CA ASP A 153 -54.51 0.23 1.23
C ASP A 153 -54.80 1.72 1.50
N ARG A 154 -54.32 2.58 0.64
CA ARG A 154 -55.01 3.83 0.24
C ARG A 154 -54.41 4.46 -1.01
N ASP A 155 -55.18 4.28 -2.04
CA ASP A 155 -55.35 5.04 -3.26
C ASP A 155 -55.26 6.56 -3.01
N HIS A 156 -54.31 7.25 -3.66
CA HIS A 156 -54.45 8.65 -4.10
C HIS A 156 -53.43 8.95 -5.18
N GLY A 157 -53.98 9.08 -6.42
CA GLY A 157 -53.24 9.59 -7.55
C GLY A 157 -52.96 11.10 -7.43
N HIS A 158 -51.77 11.49 -7.77
CA HIS A 158 -51.47 12.84 -8.27
C HIS A 158 -50.33 12.76 -9.29
N ALA A 159 -50.71 13.06 -10.51
CA ALA A 159 -49.81 13.38 -11.59
C ALA A 159 -49.16 14.76 -11.34
N HIS A 160 -47.85 14.82 -11.44
CA HIS A 160 -47.15 16.07 -11.68
C HIS A 160 -46.06 15.82 -12.71
N ASP A 161 -46.35 16.31 -13.90
CA ASP A 161 -45.40 16.61 -14.95
C ASP A 161 -44.42 17.67 -14.46
N HIS A 162 -43.14 17.38 -14.51
CA HIS A 162 -42.10 18.38 -14.50
C HIS A 162 -41.14 18.15 -15.66
N ASP A 163 -41.44 18.92 -16.68
CA ASP A 163 -40.65 19.30 -17.82
C ASP A 163 -39.29 19.93 -17.34
N CYS A 164 -38.18 19.30 -17.64
CA CYS A 164 -36.87 19.88 -17.43
C CYS A 164 -36.25 20.20 -18.78
N GLY A 165 -36.46 21.44 -19.17
CA GLY A 165 -35.92 22.03 -20.38
C GLY A 165 -34.40 22.09 -20.38
N CYS A 166 -33.80 21.52 -21.43
CA CYS A 166 -32.40 21.64 -21.78
C CYS A 166 -32.19 23.00 -22.44
N GLY A 167 -31.52 23.91 -21.75
CA GLY A 167 -31.04 25.17 -22.33
C GLY A 167 -29.62 25.02 -22.87
N HIS A 168 -29.49 24.95 -24.17
CA HIS A 168 -28.23 25.18 -24.89
C HIS A 168 -28.01 26.68 -25.00
N ASP A 169 -26.85 27.17 -24.66
CA ASP A 169 -26.45 28.49 -25.14
C ASP A 169 -25.00 28.48 -25.61
N HIS A 170 -24.85 28.78 -26.90
CA HIS A 170 -23.59 28.96 -27.60
C HIS A 170 -23.20 30.43 -27.51
N GLY A 171 -22.04 30.71 -26.93
CA GLY A 171 -21.41 32.02 -26.91
C GLY A 171 -20.10 32.05 -27.67
N HIS A 172 -20.14 32.43 -28.94
CA HIS A 172 -18.98 32.86 -29.72
C HIS A 172 -18.51 34.25 -29.23
N GLY A 173 -17.22 34.42 -29.06
CA GLY A 173 -16.60 35.71 -28.83
C GLY A 173 -15.20 35.75 -29.41
N GLN A 174 -15.06 36.41 -30.55
CA GLN A 174 -13.79 36.64 -31.27
C GLN A 174 -13.00 37.81 -30.69
N SER A 175 -11.67 37.67 -30.80
CA SER A 175 -10.63 38.59 -31.34
C SER A 175 -10.21 39.89 -30.67
N HIS A 176 -8.95 40.13 -30.93
CA HIS A 176 -8.11 41.33 -31.02
C HIS A 176 -7.30 41.67 -29.72
N ASN A 177 -6.01 41.63 -29.71
CA ASN A 177 -4.96 42.37 -30.41
C ASN A 177 -3.59 41.81 -29.92
#